data_130c375dad682b05b6600240dc3a6929
#
_entry.id   130c375dad682b05b6600240dc3a6929
#
_cell.length_a   1.000
_cell.length_b   1.000
_cell.length_c   1.000
_cell.angle_alpha   90.00
_cell.angle_beta   90.00
_cell.angle_gamma   90.00
#
_symmetry.space_group_name_H-M   'P 1'
#
loop_
_entity.id
_entity.type
_entity.pdbx_description
1 polymer ?
#
loop_
_entity_poly.entity_id
_entity_poly.type
_entity_poly.pdbx_seq_one_letter_code
_entity_poly.pdbx_strand_id
1 'polypeptide(L)'
;MKKINVITIDGPSASGKGALARQIASKFSINILDSGVLYRLFAYFDNLAIAHSEIAKKIQQEINFNLKIDRLQILNNEKDITSELRSEDIAKTASKLSSQKEIRSLLFNIQRSFYTSKGLVADGRDMGTVVFNDAKLKIFLTASPEIRAKRRYIELQNLGQEVNMPALIAD
;
A
#
# COMPACT_ATOMS: atom_id res chain seq x y z
N MET A 1 15.99 22.18 -0.79
CA MET A 1 15.76 21.10 0.22
C MET A 1 16.75 19.97 -0.02
N LYS A 2 17.34 19.41 1.04
CA LYS A 2 18.23 18.24 0.94
C LYS A 2 17.39 17.02 0.57
N LYS A 3 17.75 16.33 -0.54
CA LYS A 3 17.04 15.12 -0.96
C LYS A 3 17.36 13.96 -0.04
N ILE A 4 16.33 13.18 0.34
CA ILE A 4 16.47 11.97 1.15
C ILE A 4 16.58 10.72 0.27
N ASN A 5 17.21 9.66 0.79
CA ASN A 5 17.38 8.40 0.06
C ASN A 5 16.07 7.60 -0.02
N VAL A 6 15.09 8.14 -0.72
CA VAL A 6 13.79 7.55 -0.98
C VAL A 6 13.57 7.47 -2.48
N ILE A 7 13.04 6.33 -2.92
CA ILE A 7 12.50 6.10 -4.26
C ILE A 7 10.98 6.01 -4.10
N THR A 8 10.23 6.87 -4.79
CA THR A 8 8.77 6.77 -4.81
C THR A 8 8.29 6.18 -6.12
N ILE A 9 7.27 5.33 -6.04
CA ILE A 9 6.61 4.71 -7.20
C ILE A 9 5.12 4.99 -7.08
N ASP A 10 4.64 5.97 -7.82
CA ASP A 10 3.25 6.36 -7.85
C ASP A 10 2.55 5.84 -9.11
N GLY A 11 1.24 5.74 -9.09
CA GLY A 11 0.44 5.35 -10.25
C GLY A 11 -0.85 4.62 -9.88
N PRO A 12 -1.70 4.28 -10.88
CA PRO A 12 -2.99 3.66 -10.65
C PRO A 12 -2.90 2.23 -10.09
N SER A 13 -4.02 1.71 -9.56
CA SER A 13 -4.11 0.32 -9.12
C SER A 13 -3.77 -0.65 -10.24
N ALA A 14 -3.22 -1.83 -9.89
CA ALA A 14 -2.83 -2.89 -10.83
C ALA A 14 -1.82 -2.48 -11.93
N SER A 15 -1.13 -1.33 -11.82
CA SER A 15 -0.07 -0.94 -12.78
C SER A 15 1.22 -1.75 -12.64
N GLY A 16 1.41 -2.47 -11.51
CA GLY A 16 2.61 -3.28 -11.23
C GLY A 16 3.58 -2.64 -10.23
N LYS A 17 3.22 -1.51 -9.61
CA LYS A 17 4.05 -0.78 -8.65
C LYS A 17 4.60 -1.66 -7.54
N GLY A 18 3.72 -2.40 -6.85
CA GLY A 18 4.11 -3.25 -5.72
C GLY A 18 5.14 -4.32 -6.10
N ALA A 19 5.05 -4.90 -7.30
CA ALA A 19 6.04 -5.85 -7.79
C ALA A 19 7.41 -5.16 -8.01
N LEU A 20 7.40 -4.00 -8.65
CA LEU A 20 8.62 -3.20 -8.86
C LEU A 20 9.22 -2.73 -7.52
N ALA A 21 8.40 -2.25 -6.59
CA ALA A 21 8.85 -1.81 -5.27
C ALA A 21 9.53 -2.94 -4.50
N ARG A 22 8.96 -4.15 -4.48
CA ARG A 22 9.57 -5.32 -3.84
C ARG A 22 10.90 -5.71 -4.46
N GLN A 23 11.00 -5.71 -5.80
CA GLN A 23 12.24 -6.00 -6.50
C GLN A 23 13.34 -5.00 -6.15
N ILE A 24 13.01 -3.70 -6.12
CA ILE A 24 13.95 -2.64 -5.73
C ILE A 24 14.37 -2.82 -4.28
N ALA A 25 13.41 -2.99 -3.35
CA ALA A 25 13.70 -3.17 -1.92
C ALA A 25 14.63 -4.35 -1.67
N SER A 26 14.35 -5.50 -2.30
CA SER A 26 15.17 -6.70 -2.21
C SER A 26 16.56 -6.49 -2.80
N LYS A 27 16.63 -5.96 -4.03
CA LYS A 27 17.91 -5.78 -4.76
C LYS A 27 18.87 -4.82 -4.02
N PHE A 28 18.35 -3.77 -3.41
CA PHE A 28 19.16 -2.75 -2.73
C PHE A 28 19.17 -2.89 -1.20
N SER A 29 18.51 -3.92 -0.66
CA SER A 29 18.38 -4.16 0.80
C SER A 29 17.91 -2.92 1.57
N ILE A 30 16.93 -2.20 1.00
CA ILE A 30 16.31 -1.00 1.59
C ILE A 30 14.90 -1.31 2.09
N ASN A 31 14.36 -0.45 2.92
CA ASN A 31 12.99 -0.61 3.42
C ASN A 31 11.96 -0.48 2.31
N ILE A 32 10.77 -1.04 2.55
CA ILE A 32 9.61 -0.90 1.67
C ILE A 32 8.42 -0.32 2.44
N LEU A 33 7.71 0.58 1.81
CA LEU A 33 6.40 1.06 2.21
C LEU A 33 5.41 0.76 1.09
N ASP A 34 4.40 -0.05 1.38
CA ASP A 34 3.19 -0.17 0.56
C ASP A 34 2.10 0.69 1.22
N SER A 35 1.89 1.88 0.69
CA SER A 35 0.89 2.83 1.21
C SER A 35 -0.53 2.25 1.12
N GLY A 36 -0.83 1.47 0.09
CA GLY A 36 -2.13 0.82 -0.07
C GLY A 36 -2.42 -0.15 1.08
N VAL A 37 -1.42 -0.85 1.58
CA VAL A 37 -1.55 -1.74 2.74
C VAL A 37 -1.90 -0.96 4.00
N LEU A 38 -1.34 0.24 4.22
CA LEU A 38 -1.70 1.06 5.39
C LEU A 38 -3.17 1.47 5.37
N TYR A 39 -3.72 1.87 4.22
CA TYR A 39 -5.15 2.16 4.10
C TYR A 39 -6.02 0.92 4.29
N ARG A 40 -5.57 -0.26 3.86
CA ARG A 40 -6.27 -1.52 4.10
C ARG A 40 -6.23 -1.95 5.57
N LEU A 41 -5.11 -1.74 6.26
CA LEU A 41 -5.02 -1.92 7.72
C LEU A 41 -5.98 -0.98 8.44
N PHE A 42 -6.04 0.27 8.02
CA PHE A 42 -6.97 1.23 8.59
C PHE A 42 -8.41 0.76 8.40
N ALA A 43 -8.80 0.34 7.18
CA ALA A 43 -10.11 -0.19 6.87
C ALA A 43 -10.43 -1.48 7.67
N TYR A 44 -9.45 -2.36 7.84
CA TYR A 44 -9.61 -3.59 8.63
C TYR A 44 -9.99 -3.28 10.08
N PHE A 45 -9.29 -2.35 10.72
CA PHE A 45 -9.59 -1.96 12.09
C PHE A 45 -10.86 -1.09 12.21
N ASP A 46 -11.16 -0.26 11.22
CA ASP A 46 -12.39 0.51 11.13
C ASP A 46 -13.63 -0.39 11.08
N ASN A 47 -13.57 -1.48 10.30
CA ASN A 47 -14.62 -2.50 10.26
C ASN A 47 -14.80 -3.24 11.59
N LEU A 48 -13.81 -3.22 12.48
CA LEU A 48 -13.91 -3.73 13.85
C LEU A 48 -14.41 -2.67 14.85
N ALA A 49 -14.90 -1.53 14.34
CA ALA A 49 -15.40 -0.39 15.12
C ALA A 49 -14.37 0.21 16.11
N ILE A 50 -13.07 0.15 15.76
CA ILE A 50 -12.00 0.77 16.55
C ILE A 50 -11.94 2.27 16.20
N ALA A 51 -11.80 3.13 17.20
CA ALA A 51 -11.70 4.57 16.98
C ALA A 51 -10.46 4.93 16.13
N HIS A 52 -10.59 5.88 15.21
CA HIS A 52 -9.55 6.24 14.24
C HIS A 52 -8.21 6.62 14.90
N SER A 53 -8.25 7.33 16.04
CA SER A 53 -7.05 7.67 16.81
C SER A 53 -6.32 6.45 17.37
N GLU A 54 -7.05 5.41 17.74
CA GLU A 54 -6.50 4.15 18.23
C GLU A 54 -5.97 3.27 17.10
N ILE A 55 -6.62 3.30 15.92
CA ILE A 55 -6.15 2.58 14.73
C ILE A 55 -4.72 3.01 14.37
N ALA A 56 -4.45 4.32 14.36
CA ALA A 56 -3.13 4.84 14.05
C ALA A 56 -2.05 4.30 15.02
N LYS A 57 -2.36 4.24 16.32
CA LYS A 57 -1.47 3.66 17.34
C LYS A 57 -1.25 2.16 17.13
N LYS A 58 -2.33 1.40 16.88
CA LYS A 58 -2.24 -0.04 16.61
C LYS A 58 -1.35 -0.36 15.42
N ILE A 59 -1.49 0.40 14.32
CA ILE A 59 -0.63 0.21 13.14
C ILE A 59 0.85 0.40 13.49
N GLN A 60 1.19 1.35 14.37
CA GLN A 60 2.58 1.60 14.76
C GLN A 60 3.13 0.60 15.77
N GLN A 61 2.29 0.05 16.64
CA GLN A 61 2.73 -0.74 17.80
C GLN A 61 2.56 -2.25 17.61
N GLU A 62 1.52 -2.69 16.88
CA GLU A 62 1.12 -4.08 16.80
C GLU A 62 1.41 -4.71 15.43
N ILE A 63 1.62 -3.87 14.38
CA ILE A 63 1.78 -4.36 13.01
C ILE A 63 3.25 -4.49 12.64
N ASN A 64 3.62 -5.67 12.17
CA ASN A 64 4.94 -5.96 11.61
C ASN A 64 4.84 -6.21 10.11
N PHE A 65 5.75 -5.59 9.34
CA PHE A 65 5.85 -5.68 7.90
C PHE A 65 7.08 -6.49 7.52
N ASN A 66 6.88 -7.72 7.04
CA ASN A 66 7.97 -8.63 6.67
C ASN A 66 8.04 -8.78 5.14
N LEU A 67 9.11 -8.28 4.53
CA LEU A 67 9.36 -8.48 3.11
C LEU A 67 9.82 -9.93 2.89
N LYS A 68 9.02 -10.72 2.20
CA LYS A 68 9.36 -12.05 1.67
C LYS A 68 9.72 -11.94 0.18
N ILE A 69 10.25 -13.01 -0.40
CA ILE A 69 10.70 -13.04 -1.80
C ILE A 69 9.56 -12.64 -2.76
N ASP A 70 8.35 -13.12 -2.53
CA ASP A 70 7.19 -13.00 -3.42
C ASP A 70 6.14 -12.00 -2.94
N ARG A 71 6.14 -11.64 -1.65
CA ARG A 71 5.09 -10.83 -1.04
C ARG A 71 5.58 -9.99 0.14
N LEU A 72 4.80 -8.96 0.47
CA LEU A 72 4.86 -8.29 1.77
C LEU A 72 3.88 -9.01 2.71
N GLN A 73 4.39 -9.61 3.76
CA GLN A 73 3.63 -10.27 4.81
C GLN A 73 3.31 -9.27 5.91
N ILE A 74 2.06 -9.25 6.38
CA ILE A 74 1.58 -8.36 7.42
C ILE A 74 1.15 -9.17 8.63
N LEU A 75 1.79 -8.92 9.76
CA LEU A 75 1.50 -9.58 11.02
C LEU A 75 0.85 -8.60 11.99
N ASN A 76 -0.25 -9.00 12.60
CA ASN A 76 -0.88 -8.32 13.74
C ASN A 76 -0.66 -9.18 14.99
N ASN A 77 0.18 -8.75 15.92
CA ASN A 77 0.57 -9.53 17.10
C ASN A 77 0.91 -10.98 16.71
N GLU A 78 1.84 -11.16 15.75
CA GLU A 78 2.30 -12.44 15.20
C GLU A 78 1.31 -13.20 14.30
N LYS A 79 0.02 -12.85 14.30
CA LYS A 79 -0.96 -13.44 13.39
C LYS A 79 -0.82 -12.86 11.98
N ASP A 80 -0.64 -13.72 10.98
CA ASP A 80 -0.64 -13.29 9.56
C ASP A 80 -2.07 -12.91 9.12
N ILE A 81 -2.26 -11.64 8.80
CA ILE A 81 -3.53 -11.07 8.32
C ILE A 81 -3.44 -10.62 6.85
N THR A 82 -2.40 -11.04 6.14
CA THR A 82 -2.13 -10.59 4.77
C THR A 82 -3.27 -10.90 3.80
N SER A 83 -3.89 -12.07 3.95
CA SER A 83 -5.04 -12.50 3.13
C SER A 83 -6.30 -11.68 3.39
N GLU A 84 -6.60 -11.43 4.66
CA GLU A 84 -7.76 -10.65 5.09
C GLU A 84 -7.70 -9.23 4.52
N LEU A 85 -6.51 -8.61 4.53
CA LEU A 85 -6.31 -7.26 3.98
C LEU A 85 -6.51 -7.19 2.46
N ARG A 86 -6.49 -8.33 1.74
CA ARG A 86 -6.68 -8.38 0.29
C ARG A 86 -8.12 -8.59 -0.15
N SER A 87 -9.05 -8.80 0.79
CA SER A 87 -10.47 -8.95 0.46
C SER A 87 -11.03 -7.72 -0.26
N GLU A 88 -12.06 -7.93 -1.07
CA GLU A 88 -12.68 -6.85 -1.85
C GLU A 88 -13.37 -5.83 -0.94
N ASP A 89 -13.99 -6.28 0.15
CA ASP A 89 -14.65 -5.39 1.11
C ASP A 89 -13.66 -4.44 1.78
N ILE A 90 -12.51 -4.97 2.23
CA ILE A 90 -11.42 -4.14 2.76
C ILE A 90 -10.88 -3.18 1.68
N ALA A 91 -10.76 -3.63 0.43
CA ALA A 91 -10.29 -2.78 -0.65
C ALA A 91 -11.24 -1.60 -0.93
N LYS A 92 -12.56 -1.84 -0.96
CA LYS A 92 -13.59 -0.81 -1.15
C LYS A 92 -13.59 0.20 0.01
N THR A 93 -13.57 -0.30 1.25
CA THR A 93 -13.49 0.55 2.45
C THR A 93 -12.22 1.39 2.43
N ALA A 94 -11.06 0.79 2.17
CA ALA A 94 -9.78 1.50 2.08
C ALA A 94 -9.77 2.59 1.00
N SER A 95 -10.37 2.33 -0.16
CA SER A 95 -10.52 3.31 -1.23
C SER A 95 -11.34 4.52 -0.77
N LYS A 96 -12.48 4.29 -0.11
CA LYS A 96 -13.32 5.34 0.46
C LYS A 96 -12.59 6.16 1.54
N LEU A 97 -11.91 5.49 2.46
CA LEU A 97 -11.16 6.14 3.54
C LEU A 97 -9.97 6.95 3.03
N SER A 98 -9.31 6.50 1.95
CA SER A 98 -8.14 7.19 1.38
C SER A 98 -8.45 8.59 0.83
N SER A 99 -9.71 8.93 0.55
CA SER A 99 -10.14 10.26 0.14
C SER A 99 -10.35 11.23 1.31
N GLN A 100 -10.42 10.74 2.56
CA GLN A 100 -10.69 11.54 3.74
C GLN A 100 -9.42 12.20 4.27
N LYS A 101 -9.44 13.54 4.43
CA LYS A 101 -8.28 14.32 4.89
C LYS A 101 -7.79 13.90 6.27
N GLU A 102 -8.71 13.58 7.17
CA GLU A 102 -8.39 13.12 8.53
C GLU A 102 -7.55 11.84 8.50
N ILE A 103 -8.01 10.82 7.78
CA ILE A 103 -7.32 9.53 7.65
C ILE A 103 -5.93 9.72 7.02
N ARG A 104 -5.84 10.54 5.97
CA ARG A 104 -4.57 10.89 5.33
C ARG A 104 -3.61 11.56 6.31
N SER A 105 -4.11 12.46 7.17
CA SER A 105 -3.30 13.12 8.19
C SER A 105 -2.79 12.14 9.25
N LEU A 106 -3.64 11.22 9.72
CA LEU A 106 -3.26 10.17 10.66
C LEU A 106 -2.17 9.25 10.08
N LEU A 107 -2.30 8.85 8.82
CA LEU A 107 -1.35 7.96 8.18
C LEU A 107 -0.07 8.66 7.71
N PHE A 108 -0.05 9.97 7.52
CA PHE A 108 1.11 10.70 6.99
C PHE A 108 2.38 10.47 7.82
N ASN A 109 2.31 10.62 9.14
CA ASN A 109 3.46 10.42 10.02
C ASN A 109 3.89 8.94 10.05
N ILE A 110 2.93 8.01 9.99
CA ILE A 110 3.21 6.58 9.90
C ILE A 110 3.95 6.26 8.61
N GLN A 111 3.50 6.78 7.47
CA GLN A 111 4.19 6.62 6.19
C GLN A 111 5.63 7.15 6.25
N ARG A 112 5.83 8.35 6.79
CA ARG A 112 7.15 8.96 6.95
C ARG A 112 8.09 8.15 7.87
N SER A 113 7.57 7.47 8.88
CA SER A 113 8.37 6.67 9.84
C SER A 113 9.02 5.43 9.22
N PHE A 114 8.57 4.99 8.04
CA PHE A 114 9.21 3.88 7.31
C PHE A 114 10.61 4.25 6.77
N TYR A 115 10.91 5.54 6.64
CA TYR A 115 12.23 5.98 6.20
C TYR A 115 13.28 5.79 7.29
N THR A 116 14.38 5.14 6.93
CA THR A 116 15.56 4.99 7.77
C THR A 116 16.83 5.33 6.97
N SER A 117 17.98 5.36 7.62
CA SER A 117 19.27 5.59 6.97
C SER A 117 19.62 4.55 5.88
N LYS A 118 19.02 3.35 5.94
CA LYS A 118 19.15 2.32 4.89
C LYS A 118 18.52 2.73 3.57
N GLY A 119 17.60 3.69 3.59
CA GLY A 119 16.79 4.09 2.44
C GLY A 119 15.41 3.45 2.44
N LEU A 120 14.57 3.88 1.49
CA LEU A 120 13.18 3.45 1.37
C LEU A 120 12.75 3.42 -0.10
N VAL A 121 11.99 2.41 -0.49
CA VAL A 121 11.09 2.48 -1.65
C VAL A 121 9.65 2.58 -1.17
N ALA A 122 8.94 3.60 -1.62
CA ALA A 122 7.56 3.88 -1.23
C ALA A 122 6.62 3.75 -2.43
N ASP A 123 5.68 2.81 -2.35
CA ASP A 123 4.63 2.54 -3.35
C ASP A 123 3.32 3.20 -2.92
N GLY A 124 2.71 3.97 -3.82
CA GLY A 124 1.44 4.63 -3.52
C GLY A 124 0.80 5.35 -4.71
N ARG A 125 0.19 6.50 -4.42
CA ARG A 125 -0.43 7.37 -5.43
C ARG A 125 0.06 8.82 -5.35
N ASP A 126 0.58 9.21 -4.21
CA ASP A 126 1.02 10.57 -3.89
C ASP A 126 2.31 10.57 -3.06
N MET A 127 3.05 9.46 -3.10
CA MET A 127 4.30 9.32 -2.36
C MET A 127 5.31 10.39 -2.76
N GLY A 128 5.48 10.63 -4.06
CA GLY A 128 6.45 11.59 -4.58
C GLY A 128 5.96 13.03 -4.60
N THR A 129 4.67 13.28 -4.46
CA THR A 129 4.10 14.63 -4.50
C THR A 129 3.75 15.17 -3.13
N VAL A 130 3.35 14.32 -2.20
CA VAL A 130 2.89 14.70 -0.86
C VAL A 130 3.77 14.11 0.23
N VAL A 131 3.84 12.78 0.35
CA VAL A 131 4.45 12.13 1.52
C VAL A 131 5.97 12.28 1.54
N PHE A 132 6.64 12.02 0.43
CA PHE A 132 8.09 12.14 0.24
C PHE A 132 8.40 13.09 -0.92
N ASN A 133 7.91 14.32 -0.82
CA ASN A 133 8.15 15.35 -1.83
C ASN A 133 9.65 15.71 -1.99
N ASP A 134 10.46 15.34 -0.99
CA ASP A 134 11.91 15.43 -0.93
C ASP A 134 12.63 14.15 -1.41
N ALA A 135 11.93 13.17 -1.97
CA ALA A 135 12.51 11.93 -2.48
C ALA A 135 13.56 12.18 -3.58
N LYS A 136 14.61 11.35 -3.57
CA LYS A 136 15.73 11.43 -4.53
C LYS A 136 15.31 11.03 -5.94
N LEU A 137 14.44 10.02 -6.05
CA LEU A 137 13.90 9.51 -7.32
C LEU A 137 12.39 9.35 -7.20
N LYS A 138 11.66 9.84 -8.20
CA LYS A 138 10.21 9.75 -8.28
C LYS A 138 9.84 9.10 -9.60
N ILE A 139 9.13 7.98 -9.53
CA ILE A 139 8.68 7.19 -10.68
C ILE A 139 7.15 7.24 -10.71
N PHE A 140 6.58 7.51 -11.88
CA PHE A 140 5.16 7.31 -12.12
C PHE A 140 4.98 6.11 -13.05
N LEU A 141 4.40 5.02 -12.53
CA LEU A 141 4.21 3.78 -13.26
C LEU A 141 2.76 3.63 -13.70
N THR A 142 2.53 3.50 -14.99
CA THR A 142 1.20 3.32 -15.57
C THR A 142 1.12 2.05 -16.43
N ALA A 143 -0.08 1.60 -16.68
CA ALA A 143 -0.43 0.57 -17.66
C ALA A 143 -1.82 0.92 -18.21
N SER A 144 -2.16 0.41 -19.42
CA SER A 144 -3.47 0.65 -20.00
C SER A 144 -4.59 0.09 -19.11
N PRO A 145 -5.82 0.64 -19.18
CA PRO A 145 -6.97 0.14 -18.41
C PRO A 145 -7.18 -1.37 -18.60
N GLU A 146 -7.04 -1.89 -19.82
CA GLU A 146 -7.24 -3.30 -20.15
C GLU A 146 -6.20 -4.19 -19.44
N ILE A 147 -4.93 -3.76 -19.43
CA ILE A 147 -3.85 -4.49 -18.74
C ILE A 147 -4.09 -4.48 -17.24
N ARG A 148 -4.51 -3.34 -16.68
CA ARG A 148 -4.82 -3.22 -15.25
C ARG A 148 -6.01 -4.09 -14.85
N ALA A 149 -7.10 -4.06 -15.63
CA ALA A 149 -8.27 -4.89 -15.43
C ALA A 149 -7.93 -6.39 -15.49
N LYS A 150 -7.14 -6.81 -16.50
CA LYS A 150 -6.68 -8.20 -16.61
C LYS A 150 -5.85 -8.65 -15.42
N ARG A 151 -4.92 -7.82 -14.94
CA ARG A 151 -4.11 -8.13 -13.74
C ARG A 151 -4.99 -8.24 -12.50
N ARG A 152 -5.94 -7.33 -12.32
CA ARG A 152 -6.87 -7.35 -11.19
C ARG A 152 -7.80 -8.58 -11.24
N TYR A 153 -8.27 -8.93 -12.41
CA TYR A 153 -9.07 -10.14 -12.63
C TYR A 153 -8.33 -11.40 -12.18
N ILE A 154 -7.08 -11.59 -12.63
CA ILE A 154 -6.26 -12.73 -12.22
C ILE A 154 -6.01 -12.73 -10.70
N GLU A 155 -5.74 -11.57 -10.11
CA GLU A 155 -5.53 -11.44 -8.67
C GLU A 155 -6.77 -11.90 -7.89
N LEU A 156 -7.96 -11.45 -8.29
CA LEU A 156 -9.22 -11.80 -7.62
C LEU A 156 -9.60 -13.26 -7.84
N GLN A 157 -9.38 -13.81 -9.03
CA GLN A 157 -9.55 -15.25 -9.28
C GLN A 157 -8.67 -16.11 -8.38
N ASN A 158 -7.40 -15.73 -8.20
CA ASN A 158 -6.48 -16.44 -7.32
C ASN A 158 -6.91 -16.39 -5.84
N LEU A 159 -7.77 -15.43 -5.48
CA LEU A 159 -8.39 -15.32 -4.15
C LEU A 159 -9.73 -16.07 -4.06
N GLY A 160 -10.14 -16.78 -5.13
CA GLY A 160 -11.41 -17.52 -5.18
C GLY A 160 -12.65 -16.62 -5.31
N GLN A 161 -12.48 -15.37 -5.77
CA GLN A 161 -13.58 -14.42 -5.91
C GLN A 161 -14.15 -14.46 -7.34
N GLU A 162 -15.49 -14.46 -7.47
CA GLU A 162 -16.15 -14.26 -8.76
C GLU A 162 -15.99 -12.80 -9.22
N VAL A 163 -15.60 -12.60 -10.46
CA VAL A 163 -15.24 -11.27 -10.97
C VAL A 163 -15.88 -11.01 -12.33
N ASN A 164 -16.45 -9.81 -12.49
CA ASN A 164 -16.98 -9.33 -13.75
C ASN A 164 -15.92 -8.43 -14.45
N MET A 165 -15.33 -8.91 -15.54
CA MET A 165 -14.30 -8.18 -16.30
C MET A 165 -14.78 -6.81 -16.82
N PRO A 166 -15.98 -6.65 -17.43
CA PRO A 166 -16.50 -5.33 -17.83
C PRO A 166 -16.51 -4.30 -16.69
N ALA A 167 -16.89 -4.71 -15.48
CA ALA A 167 -16.89 -3.80 -14.33
C ALA A 167 -15.47 -3.36 -13.95
N LEU A 168 -14.48 -4.26 -14.06
CA LEU A 168 -13.07 -3.93 -13.77
C LEU A 168 -12.43 -3.00 -14.80
N ILE A 169 -12.93 -2.93 -16.03
CA ILE A 169 -12.43 -2.02 -17.05
C ILE A 169 -13.03 -0.60 -16.85
N ALA A 170 -14.24 -0.52 -16.29
CA ALA A 170 -14.92 0.74 -16.03
C ALA A 170 -14.34 1.50 -14.82
N ASP A 171 -13.67 0.80 -13.88
CA ASP A 171 -12.97 1.37 -12.71
C ASP A 171 -11.54 1.87 -13.09
#